data_01b3ba4312d87002a845a9d1c909f2b9
#
_entry.id   01b3ba4312d87002a845a9d1c909f2b9
#
_cell.length_a   1.000
_cell.length_b   1.000
_cell.length_c   1.000
_cell.angle_alpha   90.00
_cell.angle_beta   90.00
_cell.angle_gamma   90.00
#
_symmetry.space_group_name_H-M   'P 1'
#
loop_
_entity.id
_entity.type
_entity.pdbx_description
1 polymer ?
#
loop_
_entity_poly.entity_id
_entity_poly.type
_entity_poly.pdbx_seq_one_letter_code
_entity_poly.pdbx_strand_id
1 'polypeptide(L)'
;AKNLLFDPGISVLKEAYLASRNITVHSMHDPTEGGLATGLLEISKGAKVGIFVEYDNIPILPQCKFICDTMKLDPLGLLASGSLLFTTSEKDAHKIIPLLRTKGITSSIIGQIKPLKNGTKILRNGQLENLPIFERDELARFLSS
;
A
#
# COMPACT_ATOMS: atom_id res chain seq x y z
N ALA A 1 10.66 -15.35 -7.70
CA ALA A 1 9.22 -15.05 -7.53
C ALA A 1 8.48 -16.17 -6.78
N LYS A 2 8.52 -17.46 -7.24
CA LYS A 2 7.75 -18.55 -6.60
C LYS A 2 7.99 -18.70 -5.11
N ASN A 3 9.21 -18.53 -4.63
CA ASN A 3 9.55 -18.66 -3.21
C ASN A 3 8.87 -17.58 -2.34
N LEU A 4 8.52 -16.41 -2.89
CA LEU A 4 7.85 -15.35 -2.15
C LEU A 4 6.46 -15.74 -1.63
N LEU A 5 5.82 -16.74 -2.23
CA LEU A 5 4.55 -17.27 -1.75
C LEU A 5 4.67 -18.00 -0.39
N PHE A 6 5.88 -18.48 -0.07
CA PHE A 6 6.14 -19.28 1.12
C PHE A 6 7.07 -18.56 2.10
N ASP A 7 8.00 -17.74 1.59
CA ASP A 7 8.95 -16.98 2.37
C ASP A 7 9.20 -15.61 1.71
N PRO A 8 8.70 -14.52 2.32
CA PRO A 8 7.99 -14.39 3.60
C PRO A 8 6.53 -14.86 3.61
N GLY A 9 5.94 -15.24 2.46
CA GLY A 9 4.53 -15.58 2.32
C GLY A 9 3.63 -14.36 2.18
N ILE A 10 2.31 -14.60 2.26
CA ILE A 10 1.27 -13.55 2.12
C ILE A 10 0.60 -13.20 3.46
N SER A 11 1.05 -13.79 4.56
CA SER A 11 0.50 -13.48 5.88
C SER A 11 1.04 -12.15 6.38
N VAL A 12 0.16 -11.26 6.78
CA VAL A 12 0.47 -9.96 7.39
C VAL A 12 0.26 -9.95 8.92
N LEU A 13 0.07 -11.12 9.51
CA LEU A 13 -0.22 -11.26 10.94
C LEU A 13 0.91 -10.71 11.82
N LYS A 14 2.17 -10.96 11.43
CA LYS A 14 3.35 -10.51 12.17
C LYS A 14 3.44 -8.98 12.21
N GLU A 15 3.22 -8.33 11.06
CA GLU A 15 3.23 -6.88 10.90
C GLU A 15 2.10 -6.24 11.71
N ALA A 16 0.89 -6.78 11.58
CA ALA A 16 -0.29 -6.31 12.29
C ALA A 16 -0.12 -6.44 13.82
N TYR A 17 0.41 -7.57 14.28
CA TYR A 17 0.69 -7.80 15.70
C TYR A 17 1.73 -6.81 16.23
N LEU A 18 2.85 -6.63 15.50
CA LEU A 18 3.89 -5.69 15.91
C LEU A 18 3.37 -4.25 15.96
N ALA A 19 2.59 -3.81 14.96
CA ALA A 19 1.99 -2.48 14.96
C ALA A 19 1.05 -2.30 16.16
N SER A 20 0.08 -3.17 16.33
CA SER A 20 -0.94 -3.06 17.39
C SER A 20 -0.38 -3.09 18.82
N ARG A 21 0.78 -3.73 19.02
CA ARG A 21 1.43 -3.82 20.34
C ARG A 21 2.35 -2.65 20.67
N ASN A 22 2.81 -1.90 19.68
CA ASN A 22 3.87 -0.91 19.88
C ASN A 22 3.43 0.54 19.63
N ILE A 23 2.33 0.74 18.91
CA ILE A 23 1.80 2.07 18.55
C ILE A 23 0.28 2.11 18.63
N THR A 24 -0.28 3.32 18.56
CA THR A 24 -1.73 3.50 18.37
C THR A 24 -2.03 3.43 16.87
N VAL A 25 -2.70 2.36 16.43
CA VAL A 25 -3.18 2.20 15.07
C VAL A 25 -4.58 2.78 14.95
N HIS A 26 -4.81 3.67 13.98
CA HIS A 26 -6.12 4.29 13.74
C HIS A 26 -6.97 3.48 12.77
N SER A 27 -6.36 2.92 11.72
CA SER A 27 -6.96 1.96 10.80
C SER A 27 -5.92 1.00 10.28
N MET A 28 -6.34 -0.18 9.88
CA MET A 28 -5.48 -1.24 9.32
C MET A 28 -6.24 -1.96 8.21
N HIS A 29 -5.54 -2.25 7.13
CA HIS A 29 -6.11 -2.88 5.95
C HIS A 29 -5.04 -3.74 5.25
N ASP A 30 -5.41 -4.93 4.84
CA ASP A 30 -4.62 -5.81 3.98
C ASP A 30 -5.19 -5.75 2.55
N PRO A 31 -4.66 -4.88 1.68
CA PRO A 31 -5.17 -4.73 0.33
C PRO A 31 -4.99 -6.02 -0.47
N THR A 32 -6.04 -6.42 -1.19
CA THR A 32 -6.06 -7.61 -2.04
C THR A 32 -6.36 -7.24 -3.48
N GLU A 33 -7.50 -7.62 -4.04
CA GLU A 33 -7.90 -7.28 -5.41
C GLU A 33 -8.04 -5.78 -5.61
N GLY A 34 -7.62 -5.29 -6.77
CA GLY A 34 -7.56 -3.87 -7.08
C GLY A 34 -6.38 -3.15 -6.41
N GLY A 35 -5.54 -3.90 -5.70
CA GLY A 35 -4.25 -3.49 -5.20
C GLY A 35 -4.25 -2.40 -4.13
N LEU A 36 -3.09 -1.75 -3.99
CA LEU A 36 -2.89 -0.68 -3.01
C LEU A 36 -3.83 0.51 -3.26
N ALA A 37 -4.13 0.83 -4.51
CA ALA A 37 -5.02 1.94 -4.84
C ALA A 37 -6.42 1.73 -4.25
N THR A 38 -6.99 0.54 -4.41
CA THR A 38 -8.30 0.20 -3.84
C THR A 38 -8.26 0.25 -2.32
N GLY A 39 -7.25 -0.33 -1.67
CA GLY A 39 -7.12 -0.27 -0.21
C GLY A 39 -7.02 1.16 0.35
N LEU A 40 -6.31 2.05 -0.33
CA LEU A 40 -6.25 3.47 0.03
C LEU A 40 -7.62 4.17 -0.12
N LEU A 41 -8.35 3.88 -1.20
CA LEU A 41 -9.70 4.42 -1.41
C LEU A 41 -10.69 3.91 -0.36
N GLU A 42 -10.59 2.67 0.05
CA GLU A 42 -11.42 2.07 1.09
C GLU A 42 -11.17 2.72 2.45
N ILE A 43 -9.90 2.94 2.83
CA ILE A 43 -9.57 3.72 4.04
C ILE A 43 -10.14 5.14 3.94
N SER A 44 -9.96 5.82 2.80
CA SER A 44 -10.47 7.17 2.58
C SER A 44 -11.98 7.24 2.75
N LYS A 45 -12.71 6.33 2.13
CA LYS A 45 -14.19 6.26 2.20
C LYS A 45 -14.68 5.89 3.59
N GLY A 46 -14.09 4.86 4.20
CA GLY A 46 -14.50 4.36 5.52
C GLY A 46 -14.27 5.38 6.62
N ALA A 47 -13.14 6.06 6.62
CA ALA A 47 -12.82 7.09 7.61
C ALA A 47 -13.32 8.49 7.23
N LYS A 48 -13.88 8.68 6.03
CA LYS A 48 -14.31 9.99 5.49
C LYS A 48 -13.19 11.03 5.51
N VAL A 49 -12.03 10.66 5.02
CA VAL A 49 -10.82 11.50 4.96
C VAL A 49 -10.28 11.60 3.54
N GLY A 50 -9.49 12.63 3.26
CA GLY A 50 -8.62 12.66 2.10
C GLY A 50 -7.30 11.93 2.38
N ILE A 51 -6.59 11.54 1.33
CA ILE A 51 -5.25 10.92 1.45
C ILE A 51 -4.33 11.57 0.42
N PHE A 52 -3.12 11.90 0.84
CA PHE A 52 -2.02 12.28 -0.04
C PHE A 52 -0.97 11.17 -0.03
N VAL A 53 -0.62 10.66 -1.20
CA VAL A 53 0.34 9.56 -1.39
C VAL A 53 1.54 10.05 -2.18
N GLU A 54 2.73 9.63 -1.79
CA GLU A 54 3.99 9.82 -2.51
C GLU A 54 4.38 8.49 -3.15
N TYR A 55 4.22 8.38 -4.48
CA TYR A 55 4.44 7.14 -5.22
C TYR A 55 5.83 6.56 -5.00
N ASP A 56 6.86 7.41 -4.98
CA ASP A 56 8.25 6.98 -4.85
C ASP A 56 8.58 6.38 -3.48
N ASN A 57 7.72 6.62 -2.48
CA ASN A 57 7.86 6.06 -1.13
C ASN A 57 7.20 4.67 -1.01
N ILE A 58 6.45 4.21 -2.02
CA ILE A 58 5.80 2.89 -1.99
C ILE A 58 6.85 1.80 -2.26
N PRO A 59 7.03 0.83 -1.35
CA PRO A 59 8.02 -0.23 -1.51
C PRO A 59 7.55 -1.29 -2.52
N ILE A 60 7.74 -1.03 -3.80
CA ILE A 60 7.42 -1.97 -4.87
C ILE A 60 8.62 -2.91 -5.07
N LEU A 61 8.37 -4.22 -5.02
CA LEU A 61 9.40 -5.23 -5.25
C LEU A 61 9.99 -5.08 -6.66
N PRO A 62 11.34 -5.17 -6.84
CA PRO A 62 11.97 -5.03 -8.16
C PRO A 62 11.40 -6.00 -9.20
N GLN A 63 11.04 -7.22 -8.80
CA GLN A 63 10.40 -8.21 -9.68
C GLN A 63 9.01 -7.77 -10.13
N CYS A 64 8.22 -7.19 -9.22
CA CYS A 64 6.91 -6.63 -9.54
C CYS A 64 7.06 -5.46 -10.52
N LYS A 65 7.97 -4.53 -10.24
CA LYS A 65 8.25 -3.40 -11.13
C LYS A 65 8.64 -3.87 -12.54
N PHE A 66 9.55 -4.84 -12.64
CA PHE A 66 9.99 -5.39 -13.93
C PHE A 66 8.81 -5.99 -14.72
N ILE A 67 7.95 -6.78 -14.07
CA ILE A 67 6.77 -7.38 -14.72
C ILE A 67 5.79 -6.28 -15.17
N CYS A 68 5.50 -5.31 -14.31
CA CYS A 68 4.60 -4.21 -14.63
C CYS A 68 5.11 -3.39 -15.82
N ASP A 69 6.38 -3.01 -15.82
CA ASP A 69 7.01 -2.25 -16.91
C ASP A 69 6.93 -3.03 -18.24
N THR A 70 7.19 -4.36 -18.21
CA THR A 70 7.17 -5.23 -19.39
C THR A 70 5.76 -5.41 -19.96
N MET A 71 4.78 -5.60 -19.08
CA MET A 71 3.39 -5.91 -19.44
C MET A 71 2.49 -4.68 -19.51
N LYS A 72 3.03 -3.48 -19.24
CA LYS A 72 2.29 -2.21 -19.19
C LYS A 72 1.14 -2.24 -18.19
N LEU A 73 1.42 -2.77 -17.00
CA LEU A 73 0.51 -2.82 -15.88
C LEU A 73 0.85 -1.71 -14.87
N ASP A 74 -0.15 -1.21 -14.16
CA ASP A 74 0.09 -0.32 -13.01
C ASP A 74 0.21 -1.14 -11.73
N PRO A 75 1.37 -1.10 -11.02
CA PRO A 75 1.55 -1.86 -9.79
C PRO A 75 0.56 -1.47 -8.68
N LEU A 76 -0.03 -0.28 -8.74
CA LEU A 76 -1.03 0.16 -7.76
C LEU A 76 -2.36 -0.60 -7.88
N GLY A 77 -2.67 -1.12 -9.06
CA GLY A 77 -3.89 -1.88 -9.34
C GLY A 77 -3.71 -3.39 -9.34
N LEU A 78 -2.48 -3.89 -9.12
CA LEU A 78 -2.21 -5.32 -8.99
C LEU A 78 -2.56 -5.84 -7.61
N LEU A 79 -3.08 -7.07 -7.56
CA LEU A 79 -3.29 -7.84 -6.33
C LEU A 79 -2.11 -7.64 -5.35
N ALA A 80 -2.40 -7.15 -4.15
CA ALA A 80 -1.40 -6.74 -3.17
C ALA A 80 -1.35 -7.63 -1.91
N SER A 81 -1.83 -8.88 -2.00
CA SER A 81 -1.76 -9.84 -0.90
C SER A 81 -0.35 -9.97 -0.32
N GLY A 82 -0.24 -9.92 1.00
CA GLY A 82 1.05 -9.87 1.70
C GLY A 82 1.54 -8.45 2.00
N SER A 83 0.74 -7.43 1.66
CA SER A 83 0.97 -6.05 2.07
C SER A 83 0.04 -5.67 3.21
N LEU A 84 0.53 -4.87 4.15
CA LEU A 84 -0.29 -4.28 5.21
C LEU A 84 -0.23 -2.76 5.12
N LEU A 85 -1.40 -2.14 5.04
CA LEU A 85 -1.59 -0.70 5.06
C LEU A 85 -2.20 -0.31 6.39
N PHE A 86 -1.63 0.67 7.09
CA PHE A 86 -2.23 1.21 8.31
C PHE A 86 -1.98 2.70 8.47
N THR A 87 -2.83 3.33 9.27
CA THR A 87 -2.69 4.75 9.62
C THR A 87 -2.40 4.91 11.12
N THR A 88 -1.56 5.88 11.44
CA THR A 88 -1.16 6.20 12.80
C THR A 88 -0.71 7.65 12.90
N SER A 89 -0.36 8.11 14.11
CA SER A 89 0.25 9.44 14.27
C SER A 89 1.64 9.47 13.63
N GLU A 90 2.09 10.66 13.20
CA GLU A 90 3.43 10.86 12.64
C GLU A 90 4.52 10.35 13.59
N LYS A 91 4.41 10.68 14.89
CA LYS A 91 5.32 10.21 15.93
C LYS A 91 5.41 8.68 15.97
N ASP A 92 4.26 8.01 15.93
CA ASP A 92 4.20 6.55 15.98
C ASP A 92 4.69 5.92 14.67
N ALA A 93 4.45 6.57 13.52
CA ALA A 93 5.00 6.13 12.25
C ALA A 93 6.54 6.10 12.28
N HIS A 94 7.16 7.17 12.77
CA HIS A 94 8.63 7.22 12.91
C HIS A 94 9.18 6.22 13.95
N LYS A 95 8.38 5.83 14.96
CA LYS A 95 8.74 4.82 15.94
C LYS A 95 8.66 3.39 15.38
N ILE A 96 7.61 3.08 14.62
CA ILE A 96 7.35 1.70 14.19
C ILE A 96 8.22 1.26 13.01
N ILE A 97 8.55 2.16 12.06
CA ILE A 97 9.34 1.82 10.88
C ILE A 97 10.69 1.17 11.24
N PRO A 98 11.53 1.73 12.13
CA PRO A 98 12.78 1.09 12.53
C PRO A 98 12.54 -0.29 13.16
N LEU A 99 11.51 -0.44 13.99
CA LEU A 99 11.17 -1.72 14.63
C LEU A 99 10.83 -2.79 13.60
N LEU A 100 9.98 -2.47 12.62
CA LEU A 100 9.63 -3.40 11.53
C LEU A 100 10.86 -3.83 10.74
N ARG A 101 11.74 -2.89 10.42
CA ARG A 101 13.00 -3.17 9.71
C ARG A 101 13.92 -4.12 10.48
N THR A 102 14.03 -4.01 11.81
CA THR A 102 14.82 -4.94 12.62
C THR A 102 14.25 -6.38 12.60
N LYS A 103 12.98 -6.53 12.21
CA LYS A 103 12.31 -7.82 12.05
C LYS A 103 12.31 -8.34 10.60
N GLY A 104 13.06 -7.66 9.70
CA GLY A 104 13.14 -8.01 8.29
C GLY A 104 11.91 -7.60 7.47
N ILE A 105 11.06 -6.72 8.00
CA ILE A 105 9.84 -6.26 7.34
C ILE A 105 10.12 -4.95 6.61
N THR A 106 10.03 -4.97 5.28
CA THR A 106 10.13 -3.75 4.46
C THR A 106 8.95 -2.84 4.77
N SER A 107 9.24 -1.60 5.15
CA SER A 107 8.21 -0.64 5.55
C SER A 107 8.61 0.80 5.25
N SER A 108 7.65 1.63 4.91
CA SER A 108 7.84 3.06 4.62
C SER A 108 6.59 3.87 4.97
N ILE A 109 6.78 5.17 5.16
CA ILE A 109 5.69 6.14 5.22
C ILE A 109 5.40 6.56 3.78
N ILE A 110 4.25 6.15 3.26
CA ILE A 110 3.88 6.36 1.85
C ILE A 110 3.03 7.61 1.63
N GLY A 111 2.61 8.30 2.70
CA GLY A 111 1.75 9.46 2.56
C GLY A 111 1.13 9.93 3.86
N GLN A 112 0.09 10.74 3.75
CA GLN A 112 -0.53 11.42 4.88
C GLN A 112 -2.06 11.45 4.71
N ILE A 113 -2.76 11.35 5.85
CA ILE A 113 -4.19 11.63 5.93
C ILE A 113 -4.43 13.14 5.82
N LYS A 114 -5.41 13.53 5.05
CA LYS A 114 -5.81 14.92 4.79
C LYS A 114 -7.31 15.13 5.06
N PRO A 115 -7.77 16.37 5.20
CA PRO A 115 -9.20 16.65 5.23
C PRO A 115 -9.91 16.12 3.98
N LEU A 116 -11.14 15.61 4.14
CA LEU A 116 -11.94 15.00 3.05
C LEU A 116 -12.01 15.86 1.79
N LYS A 117 -12.13 17.18 1.95
CA LYS A 117 -12.20 18.13 0.82
C LYS A 117 -11.00 18.10 -0.15
N ASN A 118 -9.87 17.57 0.32
CA ASN A 118 -8.65 17.43 -0.50
C ASN A 118 -8.73 16.22 -1.44
N GLY A 119 -9.68 15.30 -1.21
CA GLY A 119 -9.78 14.05 -1.95
C GLY A 119 -8.58 13.12 -1.71
N THR A 120 -8.52 12.06 -2.52
CA THR A 120 -7.39 11.12 -2.49
C THR A 120 -6.48 11.39 -3.69
N LYS A 121 -5.27 11.82 -3.42
CA LYS A 121 -4.29 12.30 -4.41
C LYS A 121 -3.00 11.51 -4.31
N ILE A 122 -2.30 11.41 -5.43
CA ILE A 122 -0.97 10.81 -5.51
C ILE A 122 -0.01 11.75 -6.25
N LEU A 123 1.18 11.91 -5.70
CA LEU A 123 2.30 12.56 -6.37
C LEU A 123 3.13 11.48 -7.08
N ARG A 124 3.13 11.50 -8.41
CA ARG A 124 3.84 10.55 -9.28
C ARG A 124 4.59 11.31 -10.36
N ASN A 125 5.88 11.04 -10.54
CA ASN A 125 6.73 11.73 -11.53
C ASN A 125 6.67 13.27 -11.43
N GLY A 126 6.57 13.80 -10.21
CA GLY A 126 6.47 15.24 -9.94
C GLY A 126 5.08 15.85 -10.26
N GLN A 127 4.10 15.05 -10.65
CA GLN A 127 2.74 15.49 -10.94
C GLN A 127 1.77 15.03 -9.85
N LEU A 128 0.92 15.95 -9.40
CA LEU A 128 -0.15 15.65 -8.45
C LEU A 128 -1.43 15.32 -9.23
N GLU A 129 -1.91 14.11 -9.04
CA GLU A 129 -3.10 13.59 -9.72
C GLU A 129 -4.08 12.94 -8.74
N ASN A 130 -5.28 12.62 -9.20
CA ASN A 130 -6.18 11.77 -8.43
C ASN A 130 -5.59 10.37 -8.34
N LEU A 131 -5.77 9.72 -7.19
CA LEU A 131 -5.42 8.30 -7.09
C LEU A 131 -6.23 7.52 -8.12
N PRO A 132 -5.59 6.66 -8.94
CA PRO A 132 -6.29 5.91 -9.98
C PRO A 132 -7.32 4.94 -9.36
N ILE A 133 -8.40 4.73 -10.08
CA ILE A 133 -9.46 3.77 -9.74
C ILE A 133 -9.37 2.62 -10.74
N PHE A 134 -9.24 1.41 -10.23
CA PHE A 134 -9.22 0.21 -11.05
C PHE A 134 -10.56 -0.51 -10.89
N GLU A 135 -11.34 -0.59 -11.99
CA GLU A 135 -12.61 -1.34 -12.02
C GLU A 135 -12.38 -2.86 -11.92
N ARG A 136 -11.20 -3.30 -12.34
CA ARG A 136 -10.70 -4.67 -12.25
C ARG A 136 -9.25 -4.66 -11.81
N ASP A 137 -8.83 -5.72 -11.12
CA ASP A 137 -7.42 -5.97 -10.87
C ASP A 137 -6.62 -5.99 -12.19
N GLU A 138 -5.45 -5.38 -12.19
CA GLU A 138 -4.60 -5.28 -13.38
C GLU A 138 -4.20 -6.65 -13.93
N LEU A 139 -4.00 -7.66 -13.06
CA LEU A 139 -3.73 -9.02 -13.51
C LEU A 139 -4.96 -9.62 -14.22
N ALA A 140 -6.15 -9.45 -13.63
CA ALA A 140 -7.39 -9.94 -14.23
C ALA A 140 -7.69 -9.24 -15.57
N ARG A 141 -7.41 -7.94 -15.66
CA ARG A 141 -7.50 -7.19 -16.92
C ARG A 141 -6.58 -7.77 -17.99
N PHE A 142 -5.33 -8.02 -17.64
CA PHE A 142 -4.32 -8.58 -18.55
C PHE A 142 -4.67 -9.99 -19.05
N LEU A 143 -5.17 -10.86 -18.14
CA LEU A 143 -5.51 -12.24 -18.51
C LEU A 143 -6.79 -12.35 -19.34
N SER A 144 -7.60 -11.30 -19.42
CA SER A 144 -8.84 -11.25 -20.20
C SER A 144 -8.73 -10.47 -21.52
N SER A 145 -7.55 -9.92 -21.84
CA SER A 145 -7.20 -9.26 -23.10
C SER A 145 -6.53 -10.24 -24.05
#